data_3741a3b098629e7db298b5210e1cfa36
#
_entry.id   3741a3b098629e7db298b5210e1cfa36
#
_cell.length_a   1.000
_cell.length_b   1.000
_cell.length_c   1.000
_cell.angle_alpha   90.00
_cell.angle_beta   90.00
_cell.angle_gamma   90.00
#
_symmetry.space_group_name_H-M   'P 1'
#
loop_
_entity.id
_entity.type
_entity.pdbx_description
1 polymer ?
#
loop_
_entity_poly.entity_id
_entity_poly.type
_entity_poly.pdbx_seq_one_letter_code
_entity_poly.pdbx_strand_id
1 'polypeptide(L)'
;MITIDEQKCTLCGECVPVCVRRILQKGKTSVEIIDPAMCLYCGHCKAVCPADAFQFSEGNDQFLSVPNKKQIPSPAVFFRFLRRRRSLRFYQDRLVEKTKLKMLIEAGRYAPTGSNRQACEYVVVSGRKALDKVCTLAIRNLQEQGKELQKLIDEYSRKKKPLPEEWASRQTLPPVWERIAGKWEEGVDQLFHHAPALIIIHMNKGIATTPEIDAAIASTQMVLLAETLGLGTCYIGFLIWAIENSGELKKKLGISPENKALVAFTVGYPKVEFLRFVARNPAKVGWVGEFEG
;
A
#
# COMPACT_ATOMS: atom_id res chain seq x y z
N MET A 1 25.31 -2.79 -7.39
CA MET A 1 26.58 -3.02 -6.62
C MET A 1 26.81 -1.81 -5.73
N ILE A 2 27.32 -2.00 -4.50
CA ILE A 2 27.75 -0.91 -3.61
C ILE A 2 29.27 -0.78 -3.70
N THR A 3 29.75 0.45 -3.80
CA THR A 3 31.19 0.77 -3.81
C THR A 3 31.49 1.95 -2.89
N ILE A 4 32.76 2.11 -2.52
CA ILE A 4 33.27 3.21 -1.71
C ILE A 4 34.35 3.93 -2.49
N ASP A 5 34.25 5.25 -2.55
CA ASP A 5 35.27 6.15 -3.05
C ASP A 5 36.32 6.36 -1.95
N GLU A 6 37.47 5.70 -2.07
CA GLU A 6 38.54 5.74 -1.08
C GLU A 6 39.14 7.13 -0.91
N GLN A 7 39.12 7.96 -1.96
CA GLN A 7 39.64 9.33 -1.90
C GLN A 7 38.72 10.25 -1.08
N LYS A 8 37.44 9.97 -1.05
CA LYS A 8 36.46 10.70 -0.25
C LYS A 8 36.33 10.17 1.18
N CYS A 9 36.65 8.90 1.41
CA CYS A 9 36.48 8.27 2.70
C CYS A 9 37.41 8.86 3.76
N THR A 10 36.83 9.50 4.79
CA THR A 10 37.60 10.08 5.92
C THR A 10 37.89 9.10 7.05
N LEU A 11 37.51 7.83 6.89
CA LEU A 11 37.65 6.76 7.90
C LEU A 11 36.92 7.06 9.23
N CYS A 12 35.94 7.96 9.25
CA CYS A 12 35.16 8.30 10.46
C CYS A 12 34.44 7.08 11.07
N GLY A 13 34.01 6.14 10.24
CA GLY A 13 33.39 4.88 10.67
C GLY A 13 31.91 4.95 11.01
N GLU A 14 31.24 6.09 10.80
CA GLU A 14 29.79 6.27 11.07
C GLU A 14 28.91 5.28 10.33
N CYS A 15 29.35 4.80 9.17
CA CYS A 15 28.61 3.84 8.36
C CYS A 15 28.67 2.39 8.90
N VAL A 16 29.65 2.06 9.73
CA VAL A 16 29.83 0.69 10.25
C VAL A 16 28.70 0.27 11.18
N PRO A 17 28.35 1.02 12.24
CA PRO A 17 27.30 0.61 13.19
C PRO A 17 25.89 0.65 12.58
N VAL A 18 25.62 1.45 11.54
CA VAL A 18 24.30 1.54 10.91
C VAL A 18 24.05 0.43 9.88
N CYS A 19 25.09 -0.35 9.54
CA CYS A 19 24.94 -1.46 8.62
C CYS A 19 24.27 -2.66 9.32
N VAL A 20 22.98 -2.88 9.09
CA VAL A 20 22.21 -3.97 9.71
C VAL A 20 22.76 -5.37 9.36
N ARG A 21 23.41 -5.52 8.21
CA ARG A 21 24.07 -6.76 7.77
C ARG A 21 25.51 -6.88 8.24
N ARG A 22 26.06 -5.83 8.87
CA ARG A 22 27.45 -5.81 9.38
C ARG A 22 28.50 -6.17 8.33
N ILE A 23 28.27 -5.76 7.08
CA ILE A 23 29.18 -5.99 5.95
C ILE A 23 30.22 -4.88 5.76
N LEU A 24 30.29 -3.94 6.69
CA LEU A 24 31.25 -2.82 6.67
C LEU A 24 32.18 -2.91 7.85
N GLN A 25 33.49 -2.69 7.61
CA GLN A 25 34.48 -2.60 8.65
C GLN A 25 35.49 -1.47 8.35
N LYS A 26 36.19 -0.97 9.36
CA LYS A 26 37.28 -0.03 9.15
C LYS A 26 38.48 -0.77 8.60
N GLY A 27 38.95 -0.35 7.42
CA GLY A 27 40.22 -0.77 6.84
C GLY A 27 41.37 0.14 7.24
N LYS A 28 42.46 0.11 6.49
CA LYS A 28 43.66 0.92 6.74
C LYS A 28 43.51 2.35 6.23
N THR A 29 42.97 2.54 5.05
CA THR A 29 42.84 3.82 4.34
C THR A 29 41.39 4.25 4.14
N SER A 30 40.50 3.30 4.09
CA SER A 30 39.05 3.51 3.90
C SER A 30 38.23 2.47 4.67
N VAL A 31 36.93 2.63 4.70
CA VAL A 31 35.99 1.57 5.11
C VAL A 31 35.96 0.50 4.02
N GLU A 32 35.92 -0.75 4.40
CA GLU A 32 35.87 -1.92 3.51
C GLU A 32 34.51 -2.59 3.52
N ILE A 33 34.11 -3.13 2.36
CA ILE A 33 32.90 -3.95 2.22
C ILE A 33 33.32 -5.41 2.19
N ILE A 34 33.08 -6.16 3.28
CA ILE A 34 33.58 -7.53 3.45
C ILE A 34 32.71 -8.57 2.77
N ASP A 35 31.39 -8.31 2.57
CA ASP A 35 30.46 -9.20 1.88
C ASP A 35 29.40 -8.39 1.11
N PRO A 36 29.71 -7.93 -0.09
CA PRO A 36 28.77 -7.11 -0.88
C PRO A 36 27.50 -7.88 -1.31
N ALA A 37 27.54 -9.23 -1.35
CA ALA A 37 26.37 -10.04 -1.72
C ALA A 37 25.25 -9.99 -0.68
N MET A 38 25.58 -9.71 0.58
CA MET A 38 24.64 -9.55 1.68
C MET A 38 24.02 -8.14 1.75
N CYS A 39 24.40 -7.22 0.87
CA CYS A 39 23.90 -5.85 0.89
C CYS A 39 22.39 -5.79 0.60
N LEU A 40 21.63 -5.10 1.46
CA LEU A 40 20.19 -4.85 1.27
C LEU A 40 19.89 -3.61 0.41
N TYR A 41 20.90 -2.93 -0.07
CA TYR A 41 20.76 -1.64 -0.80
C TYR A 41 19.91 -0.59 -0.06
N CYS A 42 19.89 -0.63 1.28
CA CYS A 42 19.05 0.25 2.10
C CYS A 42 19.53 1.70 2.18
N GLY A 43 20.75 2.00 1.72
CA GLY A 43 21.30 3.35 1.65
C GLY A 43 21.74 3.98 2.97
N HIS A 44 21.60 3.30 4.14
CA HIS A 44 21.91 3.89 5.44
C HIS A 44 23.37 4.34 5.54
N CYS A 45 24.33 3.56 5.01
CA CYS A 45 25.74 3.91 5.02
C CYS A 45 26.02 5.21 4.23
N LYS A 46 25.33 5.41 3.11
CA LYS A 46 25.43 6.66 2.34
C LYS A 46 24.76 7.82 3.07
N ALA A 47 23.58 7.57 3.65
CA ALA A 47 22.81 8.61 4.35
C ALA A 47 23.52 9.20 5.58
N VAL A 48 24.37 8.42 6.26
CA VAL A 48 25.16 8.92 7.41
C VAL A 48 26.56 9.40 7.04
N CYS A 49 27.01 9.19 5.79
CA CYS A 49 28.37 9.51 5.39
C CYS A 49 28.56 11.03 5.17
N PRO A 50 29.34 11.73 5.99
CA PRO A 50 29.52 13.18 5.83
C PRO A 50 30.29 13.54 4.55
N ALA A 51 31.08 12.60 4.04
CA ALA A 51 31.95 12.78 2.86
C ALA A 51 31.29 12.26 1.56
N ASP A 52 30.06 11.73 1.63
CA ASP A 52 29.36 11.13 0.48
C ASP A 52 30.23 10.12 -0.31
N ALA A 53 30.94 9.25 0.43
CA ALA A 53 31.90 8.31 -0.17
C ALA A 53 31.22 7.06 -0.78
N PHE A 54 29.94 6.77 -0.49
CA PHE A 54 29.25 5.59 -1.02
C PHE A 54 28.59 5.85 -2.36
N GLN A 55 28.70 4.87 -3.27
CA GLN A 55 28.02 4.84 -4.55
C GLN A 55 27.20 3.55 -4.69
N PHE A 56 26.03 3.65 -5.32
CA PHE A 56 25.16 2.52 -5.64
C PHE A 56 24.92 2.48 -7.14
N SER A 57 25.10 1.29 -7.77
CA SER A 57 24.84 1.10 -9.20
C SER A 57 23.35 1.02 -9.53
N GLU A 58 22.50 0.83 -8.54
CA GLU A 58 21.05 0.70 -8.66
C GLU A 58 20.37 1.83 -7.87
N GLY A 59 19.24 2.30 -8.40
CA GLY A 59 18.50 3.41 -7.84
C GLY A 59 18.88 4.75 -8.47
N ASN A 60 17.87 5.44 -9.02
CA ASN A 60 18.03 6.75 -9.67
C ASN A 60 17.71 7.91 -8.73
N ASP A 61 17.51 7.62 -7.45
CA ASP A 61 17.16 8.66 -6.49
C ASP A 61 18.36 9.47 -6.05
N GLN A 62 18.13 10.76 -5.98
CA GLN A 62 19.08 11.67 -5.36
C GLN A 62 18.99 11.53 -3.83
N PHE A 63 20.16 11.39 -3.19
CA PHE A 63 20.28 11.49 -1.74
C PHE A 63 20.22 12.97 -1.35
N LEU A 64 19.02 13.45 -1.05
CA LEU A 64 18.78 14.82 -0.63
C LEU A 64 18.96 14.97 0.88
N SER A 65 19.28 16.18 1.32
CA SER A 65 19.34 16.49 2.74
C SER A 65 17.97 16.29 3.40
N VAL A 66 17.97 15.69 4.59
CA VAL A 66 16.72 15.55 5.37
C VAL A 66 16.18 16.92 5.74
N PRO A 67 14.83 17.06 5.84
CA PRO A 67 14.21 18.33 6.18
C PRO A 67 14.64 18.79 7.58
N ASN A 68 14.73 20.11 7.76
CA ASN A 68 15.01 20.72 9.05
C ASN A 68 13.90 20.32 10.06
N LYS A 69 14.26 20.17 11.34
CA LYS A 69 13.30 19.86 12.43
C LYS A 69 12.09 20.78 12.46
N LYS A 70 12.23 22.07 12.06
CA LYS A 70 11.11 23.03 11.97
C LYS A 70 10.08 22.68 10.89
N GLN A 71 10.43 21.82 9.92
CA GLN A 71 9.51 21.36 8.86
C GLN A 71 8.73 20.11 9.26
N ILE A 72 9.08 19.50 10.40
CA ILE A 72 8.36 18.34 10.94
C ILE A 72 7.12 18.88 11.68
N PRO A 73 5.91 18.39 11.36
CA PRO A 73 4.70 18.80 12.05
C PRO A 73 4.77 18.44 13.54
N SER A 74 4.22 19.28 14.42
CA SER A 74 4.14 18.93 15.84
C SER A 74 3.29 17.66 16.06
N PRO A 75 3.53 16.89 17.14
CA PRO A 75 2.78 15.67 17.41
C PRO A 75 1.25 15.90 17.44
N ALA A 76 0.80 17.00 18.01
CA ALA A 76 -0.62 17.34 18.09
C ALA A 76 -1.23 17.61 16.70
N VAL A 77 -0.51 18.33 15.84
CA VAL A 77 -0.94 18.63 14.45
C VAL A 77 -1.00 17.32 13.65
N PHE A 78 0.06 16.50 13.73
CA PHE A 78 0.14 15.25 12.99
C PHE A 78 -0.93 14.24 13.46
N PHE A 79 -1.15 14.12 14.77
CA PHE A 79 -2.19 13.24 15.30
C PHE A 79 -3.61 13.65 14.85
N ARG A 80 -3.91 14.95 14.84
CA ARG A 80 -5.18 15.47 14.31
C ARG A 80 -5.32 15.19 12.83
N PHE A 81 -4.25 15.31 12.05
CA PHE A 81 -4.23 14.96 10.63
C PHE A 81 -4.53 13.48 10.40
N LEU A 82 -3.91 12.55 11.15
CA LEU A 82 -4.21 11.11 11.07
C LEU A 82 -5.69 10.80 11.31
N ARG A 83 -6.33 11.53 12.26
CA ARG A 83 -7.75 11.37 12.59
C ARG A 83 -8.69 11.93 11.54
N ARG A 84 -8.22 12.80 10.66
CA ARG A 84 -9.01 13.42 9.60
C ARG A 84 -9.39 12.42 8.51
N ARG A 85 -8.49 11.51 8.14
CA ARG A 85 -8.69 10.56 7.04
C ARG A 85 -9.96 9.72 7.22
N ARG A 86 -10.77 9.66 6.17
CA ARG A 86 -12.02 8.91 6.10
C ARG A 86 -12.08 8.07 4.83
N SER A 87 -12.87 7.00 4.84
CA SER A 87 -13.27 6.31 3.61
C SER A 87 -14.29 7.18 2.87
N LEU A 88 -13.83 7.87 1.82
CA LEU A 88 -14.68 8.71 0.99
C LEU A 88 -15.44 7.86 -0.03
N ARG A 89 -16.76 8.08 -0.12
CA ARG A 89 -17.66 7.37 -1.05
C ARG A 89 -18.56 8.33 -1.84
N PHE A 90 -18.20 9.61 -1.87
CA PHE A 90 -18.93 10.69 -2.54
C PHE A 90 -17.93 11.59 -3.25
N TYR A 91 -17.74 11.36 -4.54
CA TYR A 91 -16.75 12.04 -5.36
C TYR A 91 -17.39 13.07 -6.27
N GLN A 92 -16.64 14.13 -6.57
CA GLN A 92 -16.96 15.06 -7.65
C GLN A 92 -16.74 14.38 -8.99
N ASP A 93 -17.52 14.77 -10.01
CA ASP A 93 -17.27 14.34 -11.40
C ASP A 93 -16.12 15.15 -12.01
N ARG A 94 -14.92 14.90 -11.51
CA ARG A 94 -13.70 15.59 -11.90
C ARG A 94 -12.54 14.58 -11.91
N LEU A 95 -11.79 14.55 -13.00
CA LEU A 95 -10.57 13.73 -13.09
C LEU A 95 -9.52 14.20 -12.07
N VAL A 96 -8.75 13.24 -11.57
CA VAL A 96 -7.55 13.54 -10.77
C VAL A 96 -6.37 13.75 -11.71
N GLU A 97 -5.64 14.81 -11.51
CA GLU A 97 -4.47 15.16 -12.32
C GLU A 97 -3.39 14.06 -12.23
N LYS A 98 -2.82 13.71 -13.38
CA LYS A 98 -1.76 12.68 -13.47
C LYS A 98 -0.57 13.00 -12.54
N THR A 99 -0.25 14.27 -12.36
CA THR A 99 0.80 14.73 -11.45
C THR A 99 0.53 14.35 -9.99
N LYS A 100 -0.72 14.54 -9.52
CA LYS A 100 -1.13 14.12 -8.17
C LYS A 100 -1.09 12.59 -8.02
N LEU A 101 -1.59 11.85 -9.02
CA LEU A 101 -1.51 10.38 -9.00
C LEU A 101 -0.06 9.90 -8.95
N LYS A 102 0.86 10.52 -9.70
CA LYS A 102 2.29 10.23 -9.63
C LYS A 102 2.86 10.53 -8.23
N MET A 103 2.48 11.62 -7.59
CA MET A 103 2.91 11.92 -6.22
C MET A 103 2.44 10.85 -5.22
N LEU A 104 1.23 10.31 -5.39
CA LEU A 104 0.76 9.21 -4.54
C LEU A 104 1.62 7.96 -4.74
N ILE A 105 1.90 7.58 -5.98
CA ILE A 105 2.78 6.43 -6.29
C ILE A 105 4.15 6.65 -5.66
N GLU A 106 4.70 7.86 -5.79
CA GLU A 106 5.98 8.21 -5.19
C GLU A 106 5.98 8.04 -3.67
N ALA A 107 4.94 8.48 -2.98
CA ALA A 107 4.79 8.24 -1.54
C ALA A 107 4.77 6.74 -1.19
N GLY A 108 4.11 5.92 -2.01
CA GLY A 108 4.10 4.46 -1.84
C GLY A 108 5.48 3.84 -2.07
N ARG A 109 6.26 4.38 -3.03
CA ARG A 109 7.60 3.92 -3.35
C ARG A 109 8.61 4.13 -2.19
N TYR A 110 8.42 5.19 -1.39
CA TYR A 110 9.23 5.45 -0.19
C TYR A 110 8.79 4.66 1.05
N ALA A 111 7.79 3.80 0.94
CA ALA A 111 7.41 2.94 2.05
C ALA A 111 8.51 1.92 2.37
N PRO A 112 8.80 1.66 3.66
CA PRO A 112 9.69 0.57 4.03
C PRO A 112 9.10 -0.77 3.60
N THR A 113 9.97 -1.68 3.13
CA THR A 113 9.59 -3.02 2.72
C THR A 113 10.46 -4.07 3.40
N GLY A 114 9.94 -5.28 3.58
CA GLY A 114 10.68 -6.39 4.16
C GLY A 114 12.00 -6.61 3.42
N SER A 115 13.12 -6.59 4.15
CA SER A 115 14.49 -6.68 3.61
C SER A 115 14.81 -5.67 2.50
N ASN A 116 14.14 -4.53 2.47
CA ASN A 116 14.27 -3.49 1.44
C ASN A 116 14.07 -4.02 0.00
N ARG A 117 13.15 -4.98 -0.18
CA ARG A 117 12.88 -5.60 -1.49
C ARG A 117 12.26 -4.66 -2.51
N GLN A 118 11.56 -3.61 -2.07
CA GLN A 118 10.93 -2.59 -2.92
C GLN A 118 10.07 -3.21 -4.04
N ALA A 119 9.36 -4.31 -3.72
CA ALA A 119 8.64 -5.14 -4.69
C ALA A 119 7.24 -4.62 -5.03
N CYS A 120 6.81 -3.47 -4.50
CA CYS A 120 5.50 -2.91 -4.80
C CYS A 120 5.41 -2.44 -6.25
N GLU A 121 4.43 -2.97 -6.97
CA GLU A 121 4.02 -2.54 -8.30
C GLU A 121 2.62 -1.92 -8.23
N TYR A 122 2.33 -1.00 -9.14
CA TYR A 122 1.13 -0.19 -9.07
C TYR A 122 0.38 -0.18 -10.40
N VAL A 123 -0.94 -0.43 -10.35
CA VAL A 123 -1.85 -0.16 -11.47
C VAL A 123 -2.69 1.04 -11.11
N VAL A 124 -2.76 2.01 -12.02
CA VAL A 124 -3.63 3.19 -11.91
C VAL A 124 -4.66 3.13 -13.03
N VAL A 125 -5.94 3.08 -12.65
CA VAL A 125 -7.06 3.20 -13.58
C VAL A 125 -7.67 4.58 -13.40
N SER A 126 -7.81 5.34 -14.49
CA SER A 126 -8.34 6.69 -14.44
C SER A 126 -9.35 6.93 -15.58
N GLY A 127 -10.39 7.66 -15.26
CA GLY A 127 -11.46 8.02 -16.19
C GLY A 127 -12.63 7.03 -16.19
N ARG A 128 -13.84 7.56 -16.32
CA ARG A 128 -15.11 6.85 -16.20
C ARG A 128 -15.13 5.57 -17.04
N LYS A 129 -14.90 5.69 -18.34
CA LYS A 129 -14.96 4.56 -19.28
C LYS A 129 -14.06 3.38 -18.93
N ALA A 130 -12.86 3.67 -18.37
CA ALA A 130 -11.92 2.62 -17.95
C ALA A 130 -12.38 1.97 -16.64
N LEU A 131 -12.80 2.79 -15.69
CA LEU A 131 -13.30 2.34 -14.38
C LEU A 131 -14.58 1.50 -14.52
N ASP A 132 -15.53 1.92 -15.36
CA ASP A 132 -16.77 1.18 -15.58
C ASP A 132 -16.50 -0.22 -16.16
N LYS A 133 -15.53 -0.36 -17.05
CA LYS A 133 -15.11 -1.68 -17.57
C LYS A 133 -14.55 -2.58 -16.46
N VAL A 134 -13.69 -2.04 -15.60
CA VAL A 134 -13.11 -2.78 -14.46
C VAL A 134 -14.21 -3.11 -13.45
N CYS A 135 -15.10 -2.17 -13.15
CA CYS A 135 -16.22 -2.33 -12.25
C CYS A 135 -17.17 -3.46 -12.71
N THR A 136 -17.57 -3.44 -13.99
CA THR A 136 -18.42 -4.47 -14.56
C THR A 136 -17.81 -5.87 -14.45
N LEU A 137 -16.53 -6.02 -14.77
CA LEU A 137 -15.84 -7.31 -14.65
C LEU A 137 -15.73 -7.77 -13.20
N ALA A 138 -15.41 -6.84 -12.29
CA ALA A 138 -15.32 -7.15 -10.87
C ALA A 138 -16.68 -7.57 -10.29
N ILE A 139 -17.74 -6.83 -10.58
CA ILE A 139 -19.10 -7.14 -10.10
C ILE A 139 -19.59 -8.48 -10.65
N ARG A 140 -19.38 -8.77 -11.93
CA ARG A 140 -19.72 -10.07 -12.52
C ARG A 140 -19.02 -11.21 -11.77
N ASN A 141 -17.73 -11.09 -11.52
CA ASN A 141 -16.99 -12.11 -10.77
C ASN A 141 -17.49 -12.24 -9.33
N LEU A 142 -17.74 -11.14 -8.63
CA LEU A 142 -18.30 -11.17 -7.27
C LEU A 142 -19.66 -11.86 -7.23
N GLN A 143 -20.52 -11.63 -8.22
CA GLN A 143 -21.84 -12.26 -8.32
C GLN A 143 -21.69 -13.77 -8.56
N GLU A 144 -20.80 -14.20 -9.45
CA GLU A 144 -20.49 -15.61 -9.70
C GLU A 144 -20.02 -16.30 -8.42
N GLN A 145 -19.01 -15.73 -7.75
CA GLN A 145 -18.49 -16.22 -6.47
C GLN A 145 -19.54 -16.24 -5.37
N GLY A 146 -20.44 -15.26 -5.36
CA GLY A 146 -21.57 -15.20 -4.42
C GLY A 146 -22.54 -16.38 -4.60
N LYS A 147 -22.86 -16.73 -5.84
CA LYS A 147 -23.69 -17.90 -6.16
C LYS A 147 -23.05 -19.22 -5.73
N GLU A 148 -21.74 -19.35 -5.93
CA GLU A 148 -20.98 -20.53 -5.50
C GLU A 148 -20.93 -20.66 -3.98
N LEU A 149 -20.64 -19.55 -3.30
CA LEU A 149 -20.61 -19.52 -1.82
C LEU A 149 -22.02 -19.80 -1.24
N GLN A 150 -23.08 -19.28 -1.83
CA GLN A 150 -24.43 -19.54 -1.38
C GLN A 150 -24.77 -21.04 -1.50
N LYS A 151 -24.41 -21.70 -2.59
CA LYS A 151 -24.58 -23.16 -2.74
C LYS A 151 -23.86 -23.93 -1.64
N LEU A 152 -22.63 -23.53 -1.30
CA LEU A 152 -21.87 -24.13 -0.22
C LEU A 152 -22.57 -23.94 1.14
N ILE A 153 -23.04 -22.73 1.43
CA ILE A 153 -23.80 -22.43 2.66
C ILE A 153 -25.04 -23.33 2.77
N ASP A 154 -25.81 -23.45 1.70
CA ASP A 154 -27.03 -24.26 1.66
C ASP A 154 -26.74 -25.75 1.84
N GLU A 155 -25.63 -26.24 1.28
CA GLU A 155 -25.18 -27.63 1.44
C GLU A 155 -24.82 -27.93 2.90
N TYR A 156 -24.01 -27.10 3.53
CA TYR A 156 -23.61 -27.30 4.93
C TYR A 156 -24.78 -27.15 5.88
N SER A 157 -25.70 -26.21 5.61
CA SER A 157 -26.93 -26.04 6.36
C SER A 157 -27.81 -27.30 6.31
N ARG A 158 -28.01 -27.88 5.11
CA ARG A 158 -28.77 -29.14 4.94
C ARG A 158 -28.14 -30.31 5.69
N LYS A 159 -26.80 -30.37 5.72
CA LYS A 159 -26.04 -31.39 6.45
C LYS A 159 -25.96 -31.12 7.96
N LYS A 160 -26.52 -30.01 8.44
CA LYS A 160 -26.40 -29.54 9.84
C LYS A 160 -24.94 -29.50 10.34
N LYS A 161 -24.03 -29.10 9.46
CA LYS A 161 -22.59 -28.98 9.76
C LYS A 161 -22.18 -27.49 9.74
N PRO A 162 -21.22 -27.08 10.58
CA PRO A 162 -20.66 -25.73 10.49
C PRO A 162 -19.91 -25.56 9.16
N LEU A 163 -19.92 -24.33 8.61
CA LEU A 163 -19.08 -23.98 7.48
C LEU A 163 -17.60 -24.14 7.84
N PRO A 164 -16.73 -24.49 6.89
CA PRO A 164 -15.28 -24.41 7.08
C PRO A 164 -14.86 -23.02 7.58
N GLU A 165 -13.86 -22.97 8.45
CA GLU A 165 -13.43 -21.74 9.12
C GLU A 165 -13.12 -20.59 8.13
N GLU A 166 -12.51 -20.93 7.00
CA GLU A 166 -12.18 -19.98 5.91
C GLU A 166 -13.42 -19.29 5.31
N TRP A 167 -14.59 -19.91 5.39
CA TRP A 167 -15.87 -19.40 4.84
C TRP A 167 -16.81 -18.85 5.93
N ALA A 168 -16.61 -19.21 7.19
CA ALA A 168 -17.49 -18.82 8.30
C ALA A 168 -17.68 -17.29 8.41
N SER A 169 -16.61 -16.52 8.23
CA SER A 169 -16.63 -15.06 8.26
C SER A 169 -17.23 -14.41 7.00
N ARG A 170 -17.47 -15.20 5.95
CA ARG A 170 -17.89 -14.73 4.61
C ARG A 170 -19.33 -15.10 4.27
N GLN A 171 -20.03 -15.84 5.12
CA GLN A 171 -21.40 -16.29 4.91
C GLN A 171 -22.43 -15.17 4.64
N THR A 172 -22.11 -13.95 5.03
CA THR A 172 -22.97 -12.78 4.79
C THR A 172 -22.69 -12.05 3.48
N LEU A 173 -21.67 -12.47 2.71
CA LEU A 173 -21.25 -11.78 1.48
C LEU A 173 -22.17 -12.03 0.26
N PRO A 174 -22.72 -13.24 0.01
CA PRO A 174 -23.54 -13.48 -1.17
C PRO A 174 -24.66 -12.45 -1.38
N PRO A 175 -25.51 -12.15 -0.39
CA PRO A 175 -26.56 -11.14 -0.58
C PRO A 175 -26.02 -9.71 -0.76
N VAL A 176 -24.84 -9.42 -0.23
CA VAL A 176 -24.19 -8.11 -0.42
C VAL A 176 -23.70 -7.96 -1.87
N TRP A 177 -23.07 -8.99 -2.43
CA TRP A 177 -22.57 -8.96 -3.80
C TRP A 177 -23.71 -8.96 -4.81
N GLU A 178 -24.79 -9.69 -4.56
CA GLU A 178 -25.99 -9.65 -5.40
C GLU A 178 -26.64 -8.25 -5.40
N ARG A 179 -26.73 -7.60 -4.24
CA ARG A 179 -27.21 -6.22 -4.15
C ARG A 179 -26.32 -5.23 -4.91
N ILE A 180 -25.00 -5.39 -4.83
CA ILE A 180 -24.05 -4.54 -5.58
C ILE A 180 -24.30 -4.71 -7.08
N ALA A 181 -24.50 -5.94 -7.56
CA ALA A 181 -24.76 -6.22 -8.97
C ALA A 181 -26.12 -5.60 -9.42
N GLY A 182 -27.18 -5.79 -8.67
CA GLY A 182 -28.48 -5.17 -8.98
C GLY A 182 -28.41 -3.63 -8.99
N LYS A 183 -27.67 -3.03 -8.07
CA LYS A 183 -27.48 -1.56 -8.07
C LYS A 183 -26.65 -1.08 -9.25
N TRP A 184 -25.68 -1.86 -9.69
CA TRP A 184 -24.92 -1.54 -10.91
C TRP A 184 -25.81 -1.53 -12.16
N GLU A 185 -26.76 -2.46 -12.30
CA GLU A 185 -27.75 -2.50 -13.37
C GLU A 185 -28.68 -1.28 -13.35
N GLU A 186 -28.97 -0.73 -12.16
CA GLU A 186 -29.70 0.53 -11.98
C GLU A 186 -28.83 1.78 -12.23
N GLY A 187 -27.56 1.64 -12.61
CA GLY A 187 -26.61 2.75 -12.82
C GLY A 187 -25.99 3.30 -11.54
N VAL A 188 -26.12 2.60 -10.41
CA VAL A 188 -25.58 3.02 -9.11
C VAL A 188 -24.33 2.21 -8.77
N ASP A 189 -23.17 2.85 -8.78
CA ASP A 189 -21.88 2.23 -8.44
C ASP A 189 -21.68 2.15 -6.93
N GLN A 190 -21.96 0.99 -6.34
CA GLN A 190 -21.71 0.69 -4.93
C GLN A 190 -20.35 0.04 -4.68
N LEU A 191 -19.56 -0.24 -5.73
CA LEU A 191 -18.21 -0.81 -5.60
C LEU A 191 -17.13 0.27 -5.58
N PHE A 192 -17.11 1.14 -6.59
CA PHE A 192 -16.11 2.23 -6.69
C PHE A 192 -16.68 3.61 -6.36
N HIS A 193 -18.00 3.69 -6.11
CA HIS A 193 -18.70 4.93 -5.72
C HIS A 193 -18.55 6.07 -6.74
N HIS A 194 -18.53 5.73 -8.02
CA HIS A 194 -18.27 6.66 -9.12
C HIS A 194 -16.97 7.47 -8.97
N ALA A 195 -15.96 6.92 -8.30
CA ALA A 195 -14.66 7.55 -8.18
C ALA A 195 -14.01 7.79 -9.56
N PRO A 196 -13.26 8.88 -9.76
CA PRO A 196 -12.60 9.17 -11.03
C PRO A 196 -11.29 8.43 -11.24
N ALA A 197 -10.71 7.84 -10.16
CA ALA A 197 -9.48 7.06 -10.23
C ALA A 197 -9.47 5.92 -9.21
N LEU A 198 -8.69 4.89 -9.52
CA LEU A 198 -8.45 3.71 -8.71
C LEU A 198 -6.96 3.38 -8.75
N ILE A 199 -6.38 3.03 -7.62
CA ILE A 199 -5.00 2.54 -7.52
C ILE A 199 -5.03 1.14 -6.92
N ILE A 200 -4.27 0.22 -7.54
CA ILE A 200 -4.10 -1.16 -7.08
C ILE A 200 -2.62 -1.38 -6.82
N ILE A 201 -2.29 -1.95 -5.67
CA ILE A 201 -0.94 -2.38 -5.31
C ILE A 201 -0.89 -3.89 -5.43
N HIS A 202 0.06 -4.37 -6.21
CA HIS A 202 0.32 -5.78 -6.40
C HIS A 202 1.82 -6.06 -6.33
N MET A 203 2.21 -7.30 -6.12
CA MET A 203 3.62 -7.70 -6.13
C MET A 203 3.79 -9.19 -6.33
N ASN A 204 4.96 -9.57 -6.83
CA ASN A 204 5.38 -10.95 -6.94
C ASN A 204 5.72 -11.49 -5.54
N LYS A 205 4.99 -12.52 -5.10
CA LYS A 205 5.21 -13.18 -3.80
C LYS A 205 6.57 -13.86 -3.66
N GLY A 206 7.17 -14.26 -4.77
CA GLY A 206 8.51 -14.87 -4.77
C GLY A 206 9.63 -13.86 -4.47
N ILE A 207 9.37 -12.55 -4.63
CA ILE A 207 10.34 -11.49 -4.41
C ILE A 207 10.14 -10.83 -3.04
N ALA A 208 8.89 -10.54 -2.67
CA ALA A 208 8.54 -9.87 -1.42
C ALA A 208 8.64 -10.83 -0.22
N THR A 209 9.21 -10.36 0.90
CA THR A 209 9.28 -11.12 2.15
C THR A 209 8.01 -10.98 2.99
N THR A 210 7.37 -9.82 2.95
CA THR A 210 6.16 -9.49 3.73
C THR A 210 5.16 -8.72 2.86
N PRO A 211 4.63 -9.32 1.77
CA PRO A 211 3.90 -8.58 0.74
C PRO A 211 2.66 -7.86 1.26
N GLU A 212 1.89 -8.47 2.14
CA GLU A 212 0.69 -7.86 2.71
C GLU A 212 1.02 -6.64 3.60
N ILE A 213 2.11 -6.73 4.39
CA ILE A 213 2.58 -5.64 5.25
C ILE A 213 3.13 -4.51 4.39
N ASP A 214 3.98 -4.82 3.42
CA ASP A 214 4.61 -3.86 2.52
C ASP A 214 3.54 -3.04 1.76
N ALA A 215 2.52 -3.72 1.21
CA ALA A 215 1.40 -3.07 0.52
C ALA A 215 0.55 -2.20 1.46
N ALA A 216 0.32 -2.66 2.70
CA ALA A 216 -0.44 -1.89 3.70
C ALA A 216 0.29 -0.61 4.10
N ILE A 217 1.61 -0.67 4.31
CA ILE A 217 2.43 0.51 4.64
C ILE A 217 2.45 1.48 3.44
N ALA A 218 2.74 0.99 2.23
CA ALA A 218 2.74 1.80 1.02
C ALA A 218 1.40 2.52 0.82
N SER A 219 0.29 1.79 0.87
CA SER A 219 -1.04 2.38 0.72
C SER A 219 -1.37 3.39 1.81
N THR A 220 -0.93 3.17 3.04
CA THR A 220 -1.15 4.11 4.15
C THR A 220 -0.45 5.44 3.89
N GLN A 221 0.80 5.44 3.44
CA GLN A 221 1.50 6.67 3.05
C GLN A 221 0.78 7.39 1.91
N MET A 222 0.34 6.64 0.88
CA MET A 222 -0.39 7.19 -0.26
C MET A 222 -1.70 7.85 0.15
N VAL A 223 -2.53 7.21 0.97
CA VAL A 223 -3.83 7.76 1.37
C VAL A 223 -3.70 8.93 2.35
N LEU A 224 -2.63 8.99 3.13
CA LEU A 224 -2.32 10.16 3.97
C LEU A 224 -1.87 11.34 3.10
N LEU A 225 -1.00 11.11 2.11
CA LEU A 225 -0.61 12.17 1.17
C LEU A 225 -1.81 12.67 0.35
N ALA A 226 -2.76 11.80 -0.02
CA ALA A 226 -3.97 12.20 -0.74
C ALA A 226 -4.75 13.30 0.00
N GLU A 227 -4.87 13.21 1.33
CA GLU A 227 -5.54 14.23 2.16
C GLU A 227 -4.86 15.61 2.03
N THR A 228 -3.53 15.67 1.94
CA THR A 228 -2.79 16.94 1.77
C THR A 228 -2.97 17.53 0.37
N LEU A 229 -3.29 16.68 -0.61
CA LEU A 229 -3.56 17.10 -2.00
C LEU A 229 -5.03 17.49 -2.23
N GLY A 230 -5.86 17.50 -1.17
CA GLY A 230 -7.29 17.74 -1.26
C GLY A 230 -8.07 16.60 -1.90
N LEU A 231 -7.51 15.39 -1.88
CA LEU A 231 -8.13 14.17 -2.41
C LEU A 231 -8.64 13.30 -1.25
N GLY A 232 -9.73 12.59 -1.50
CA GLY A 232 -10.22 11.55 -0.61
C GLY A 232 -10.05 10.17 -1.22
N THR A 233 -10.01 9.14 -0.36
CA THR A 233 -9.77 7.75 -0.75
C THR A 233 -10.71 6.79 -0.05
N CYS A 234 -10.94 5.61 -0.65
CA CYS A 234 -11.65 4.51 -0.01
C CYS A 234 -11.02 3.18 -0.40
N TYR A 235 -10.63 2.36 0.58
CA TYR A 235 -10.16 0.99 0.33
C TYR A 235 -11.29 0.10 -0.21
N ILE A 236 -10.99 -0.69 -1.23
CA ILE A 236 -11.95 -1.55 -1.96
C ILE A 236 -11.52 -3.01 -1.85
N GLY A 237 -11.81 -3.65 -0.72
CA GLY A 237 -11.44 -5.04 -0.47
C GLY A 237 -12.11 -6.03 -1.44
N PHE A 238 -13.35 -5.78 -1.85
CA PHE A 238 -14.05 -6.64 -2.81
C PHE A 238 -13.38 -6.69 -4.18
N LEU A 239 -12.72 -5.61 -4.60
CA LEU A 239 -11.96 -5.64 -5.85
C LEU A 239 -10.77 -6.59 -5.77
N ILE A 240 -10.06 -6.63 -4.63
CA ILE A 240 -8.96 -7.58 -4.44
C ILE A 240 -9.47 -9.01 -4.56
N TRP A 241 -10.60 -9.32 -3.92
CA TRP A 241 -11.23 -10.62 -4.07
C TRP A 241 -11.54 -10.95 -5.54
N ALA A 242 -12.18 -10.02 -6.27
CA ALA A 242 -12.51 -10.21 -7.67
C ALA A 242 -11.27 -10.41 -8.56
N ILE A 243 -10.19 -9.66 -8.33
CA ILE A 243 -8.94 -9.80 -9.09
C ILE A 243 -8.32 -11.18 -8.87
N GLU A 244 -8.24 -11.64 -7.62
CA GLU A 244 -7.60 -12.91 -7.29
C GLU A 244 -8.40 -14.13 -7.78
N ASN A 245 -9.70 -13.98 -8.02
CA ASN A 245 -10.58 -15.03 -8.53
C ASN A 245 -10.95 -14.86 -10.02
N SER A 246 -10.31 -13.94 -10.76
CA SER A 246 -10.58 -13.69 -12.18
C SER A 246 -9.31 -13.44 -12.99
N GLY A 247 -8.87 -14.44 -13.74
CA GLY A 247 -7.75 -14.29 -14.69
C GLY A 247 -8.03 -13.25 -15.78
N GLU A 248 -9.30 -13.08 -16.20
CA GLU A 248 -9.71 -12.03 -17.14
C GLU A 248 -9.47 -10.63 -16.56
N LEU A 249 -9.87 -10.43 -15.31
CA LEU A 249 -9.69 -9.13 -14.64
C LEU A 249 -8.21 -8.82 -14.39
N LYS A 250 -7.41 -9.81 -13.94
CA LYS A 250 -5.94 -9.69 -13.84
C LYS A 250 -5.32 -9.25 -15.16
N LYS A 251 -5.64 -9.97 -16.24
CA LYS A 251 -5.15 -9.65 -17.59
C LYS A 251 -5.58 -8.26 -18.05
N LYS A 252 -6.84 -7.89 -17.79
CA LYS A 252 -7.38 -6.55 -18.12
C LYS A 252 -6.65 -5.42 -17.43
N LEU A 253 -6.20 -5.65 -16.19
CA LEU A 253 -5.43 -4.71 -15.38
C LEU A 253 -3.93 -4.73 -15.68
N GLY A 254 -3.44 -5.64 -16.52
CA GLY A 254 -2.02 -5.82 -16.80
C GLY A 254 -1.22 -6.37 -15.62
N ILE A 255 -1.90 -7.03 -14.67
CA ILE A 255 -1.25 -7.67 -13.52
C ILE A 255 -0.73 -9.04 -13.95
N SER A 256 0.58 -9.28 -13.76
CA SER A 256 1.21 -10.57 -14.04
C SER A 256 0.54 -11.71 -13.26
N PRO A 257 0.40 -12.92 -13.84
CA PRO A 257 -0.14 -14.09 -13.14
C PRO A 257 0.58 -14.41 -11.82
N GLU A 258 1.89 -14.19 -11.76
CA GLU A 258 2.73 -14.42 -10.57
C GLU A 258 2.50 -13.39 -9.47
N ASN A 259 1.94 -12.23 -9.82
CA ASN A 259 1.67 -11.16 -8.87
C ASN A 259 0.33 -11.38 -8.18
N LYS A 260 0.31 -11.10 -6.89
CA LYS A 260 -0.91 -11.02 -6.08
C LYS A 260 -1.34 -9.56 -5.95
N ALA A 261 -2.60 -9.26 -6.22
CA ALA A 261 -3.21 -8.01 -5.85
C ALA A 261 -3.42 -7.99 -4.32
N LEU A 262 -2.97 -6.94 -3.66
CA LEU A 262 -2.92 -6.89 -2.19
C LEU A 262 -3.77 -5.76 -1.62
N VAL A 263 -3.73 -4.59 -2.25
CA VAL A 263 -4.50 -3.42 -1.82
C VAL A 263 -5.08 -2.73 -3.04
N ALA A 264 -6.33 -2.29 -2.94
CA ALA A 264 -6.95 -1.39 -3.90
C ALA A 264 -7.68 -0.26 -3.17
N PHE A 265 -7.63 0.95 -3.71
CA PHE A 265 -8.39 2.08 -3.20
C PHE A 265 -8.74 3.07 -4.30
N THR A 266 -9.93 3.64 -4.19
CA THR A 266 -10.40 4.73 -5.05
C THR A 266 -9.81 6.06 -4.62
N VAL A 267 -9.66 6.98 -5.58
CA VAL A 267 -9.11 8.33 -5.38
C VAL A 267 -9.96 9.34 -6.15
N GLY A 268 -10.26 10.48 -5.52
CA GLY A 268 -10.97 11.56 -6.17
C GLY A 268 -11.20 12.77 -5.28
N TYR A 269 -11.76 13.83 -5.83
CA TYR A 269 -12.11 15.03 -5.08
C TYR A 269 -13.38 14.80 -4.24
N PRO A 270 -13.36 15.15 -2.95
CA PRO A 270 -14.55 15.02 -2.09
C PRO A 270 -15.70 15.87 -2.60
N LYS A 271 -16.91 15.30 -2.65
CA LYS A 271 -18.17 16.00 -2.87
C LYS A 271 -18.82 16.46 -1.54
N VAL A 272 -18.34 15.89 -0.42
CA VAL A 272 -18.83 16.17 0.92
C VAL A 272 -17.69 16.57 1.85
N GLU A 273 -17.97 17.38 2.84
CA GLU A 273 -17.04 17.70 3.91
C GLU A 273 -17.46 17.04 5.22
N PHE A 274 -16.50 16.40 5.91
CA PHE A 274 -16.73 15.81 7.22
C PHE A 274 -16.36 16.82 8.32
N LEU A 275 -17.36 17.33 9.01
CA LEU A 275 -17.18 18.39 10.02
C LEU A 275 -16.67 17.87 11.37
N ARG A 276 -16.70 16.54 11.61
CA ARG A 276 -16.33 15.94 12.90
C ARG A 276 -15.47 14.71 12.73
N PHE A 277 -14.59 14.47 13.69
CA PHE A 277 -13.89 13.19 13.80
C PHE A 277 -14.88 12.08 14.21
N VAL A 278 -14.61 10.85 13.76
CA VAL A 278 -15.35 9.68 14.25
C VAL A 278 -14.70 9.13 15.52
N ALA A 279 -15.58 8.64 16.40
CA ALA A 279 -15.15 7.87 17.55
C ALA A 279 -14.50 6.54 17.13
N ARG A 280 -13.62 6.05 17.98
CA ARG A 280 -13.03 4.72 17.93
C ARG A 280 -13.15 4.08 19.31
N ASN A 281 -13.26 2.77 19.34
CA ASN A 281 -13.18 2.03 20.60
C ASN A 281 -11.81 2.26 21.25
N PRO A 282 -11.73 2.25 22.58
CA PRO A 282 -10.46 2.30 23.28
C PRO A 282 -9.53 1.18 22.83
N ALA A 283 -8.24 1.46 22.76
CA ALA A 283 -7.24 0.44 22.49
C ALA A 283 -7.18 -0.57 23.64
N LYS A 284 -7.09 -1.86 23.30
CA LYS A 284 -6.75 -2.91 24.28
C LYS A 284 -5.24 -3.04 24.27
N VAL A 285 -4.58 -2.68 25.35
CA VAL A 285 -3.11 -2.63 25.45
C VAL A 285 -2.65 -3.47 26.65
N GLY A 286 -1.72 -4.38 26.41
CA GLY A 286 -0.91 -5.02 27.45
C GLY A 286 0.42 -4.28 27.58
N TRP A 287 0.79 -3.90 28.78
CA TRP A 287 2.06 -3.26 29.09
C TRP A 287 2.99 -4.28 29.75
N VAL A 288 4.19 -4.46 29.22
CA VAL A 288 5.19 -5.40 29.75
C VAL A 288 6.52 -4.66 29.87
N GLY A 289 7.08 -4.62 31.07
CA GLY A 289 8.33 -3.91 31.37
C GLY A 289 8.12 -2.68 32.26
N GLU A 290 9.20 -1.92 32.42
CA GLU A 290 9.21 -0.68 33.22
C GLU A 290 8.94 0.52 32.29
N PHE A 291 8.14 1.49 32.77
CA PHE A 291 7.78 2.70 32.04
C PHE A 291 7.95 3.90 32.97
N GLU A 292 8.56 4.96 32.48
CA GLU A 292 8.54 6.25 33.15
C GLU A 292 7.15 6.88 33.01
N GLY A 293 6.63 7.49 34.09
CA GLY A 293 5.30 8.08 34.20
C GLY A 293 5.11 9.39 33.44
#